data_c2fe1ac15f76238e09d133f795ea8795
#
_entry.id   c2fe1ac15f76238e09d133f795ea8795
#
_cell.length_a   1.000
_cell.length_b   1.000
_cell.length_c   1.000
_cell.angle_alpha   90.00
_cell.angle_beta   90.00
_cell.angle_gamma   90.00
#
_symmetry.space_group_name_H-M   'P 1'
#
loop_
_entity.id
_entity.type
_entity.pdbx_description
1 polymer ?
#
loop_
_entity_poly.entity_id
_entity_poly.type
_entity_poly.pdbx_seq_one_letter_code
_entity_poly.pdbx_strand_id
1 'polypeptide(L)'
;MVEINDRRLPVGIQSFEEIRKQGCLYVDKTDIIWQLANRGKKYNYLSRPRRFGKSVLVDTLEAYFMGKKELFEGLKIMQLETEWVKRPVIRLDMSRAGAEPDTLRSYLNNIFRQYEKEYSLVPNPTDSLADRFNAIIVGAYEQTGQQVAILIDEYDSPLQHSWKTPQHEACTAIYREVFAILKADDKYEKFVFITGITKFTQISLFSVLNNLSNISFDSEYAALCGITKEEVVRDFKPEINKLASKNGWTFDEAVAQLTAYYDGYHFCYENMVDVFNPFSLINALADSKLKNYWASSGATSLLPKFVDNIEMRMKDFENCPIDSDTLETSDVTGGGAELFLYQSGYLTIKGYMDGIYLLGIPNYEVRKALYKIVLPALTLKTNDQVITTQNMLLYSLKLGNLPEAMKCLKALIADVPYSNKKLASMDMEERYRLILSTIFNAIGCRVEVEKMIATGRIDMVVEVTNFIYVLELKLSNNGGVDAAEEQMKAKQYAEPFKADKRKVIALAIELDDKGKGLVGWKEV
;
A
#
# COMPACT_ATOMS: atom_id res chain seq x y z
N MET A 1 36.06 0.34 21.46
CA MET A 1 35.49 1.52 20.82
C MET A 1 34.29 1.03 20.01
N VAL A 2 33.09 1.42 20.36
CA VAL A 2 31.90 1.15 19.53
C VAL A 2 32.05 2.10 18.35
N GLU A 3 32.28 1.58 17.16
CA GLU A 3 32.11 2.37 15.93
C GLU A 3 30.65 2.81 15.90
N ILE A 4 30.39 4.05 16.27
CA ILE A 4 29.14 4.71 16.02
C ILE A 4 29.13 4.94 14.51
N ASN A 5 28.47 4.01 13.80
CA ASN A 5 28.22 4.16 12.37
C ASN A 5 27.26 5.36 12.28
N ASP A 6 27.79 6.53 11.95
CA ASP A 6 27.12 7.85 11.98
C ASP A 6 26.07 8.00 10.86
N ARG A 7 25.73 6.88 10.22
CA ARG A 7 24.79 6.78 9.12
C ARG A 7 23.35 6.88 9.65
N ARG A 8 22.62 7.89 9.18
CA ARG A 8 21.22 8.14 9.57
C ARG A 8 20.25 7.53 8.57
N LEU A 9 19.14 6.99 9.08
CA LEU A 9 18.00 6.62 8.26
C LEU A 9 17.11 7.84 8.00
N PRO A 10 16.56 8.03 6.78
CA PRO A 10 15.76 9.20 6.42
C PRO A 10 14.31 9.08 6.93
N VAL A 11 14.14 8.89 8.25
CA VAL A 11 12.82 8.77 8.86
C VAL A 11 12.09 10.10 8.77
N GLY A 12 10.96 10.15 8.05
CA GLY A 12 10.15 11.36 7.89
C GLY A 12 10.71 12.38 6.89
N ILE A 13 11.86 12.13 6.26
CA ILE A 13 12.47 13.04 5.27
C ILE A 13 12.00 12.61 3.87
N GLN A 14 11.43 13.55 3.12
CA GLN A 14 10.95 13.36 1.74
C GLN A 14 11.78 14.12 0.72
N SER A 15 12.62 15.06 1.15
CA SER A 15 13.49 15.84 0.28
C SER A 15 14.78 15.08 -0.04
N PHE A 16 15.04 14.83 -1.33
CA PHE A 16 16.30 14.26 -1.81
C PHE A 16 17.50 15.12 -1.43
N GLU A 17 17.37 16.44 -1.58
CA GLU A 17 18.42 17.39 -1.19
C GLU A 17 18.76 17.29 0.30
N GLU A 18 17.73 17.20 1.15
CA GLU A 18 17.93 17.05 2.60
C GLU A 18 18.55 15.69 2.95
N ILE A 19 18.08 14.60 2.35
CA ILE A 19 18.65 13.25 2.51
C ILE A 19 20.14 13.27 2.19
N ARG A 20 20.54 13.90 1.07
CA ARG A 20 21.93 13.95 0.64
C ARG A 20 22.79 14.86 1.52
N LYS A 21 22.31 16.06 1.86
CA LYS A 21 23.03 17.03 2.70
C LYS A 21 23.24 16.54 4.14
N GLN A 22 22.29 15.78 4.68
CA GLN A 22 22.41 15.22 6.03
C GLN A 22 23.17 13.88 6.07
N GLY A 23 23.65 13.36 4.94
CA GLY A 23 24.33 12.07 4.87
C GLY A 23 23.44 10.88 5.24
N CYS A 24 22.12 11.03 5.07
CA CYS A 24 21.19 9.92 5.28
C CYS A 24 21.33 8.84 4.22
N LEU A 25 20.93 7.62 4.56
CA LEU A 25 20.87 6.54 3.59
C LEU A 25 19.89 6.89 2.47
N TYR A 26 20.36 6.82 1.24
CA TYR A 26 19.55 6.89 0.04
C TYR A 26 19.69 5.57 -0.73
N VAL A 27 18.58 4.86 -0.94
CA VAL A 27 18.57 3.66 -1.80
C VAL A 27 18.63 4.13 -3.25
N ASP A 28 19.75 3.88 -3.88
CA ASP A 28 20.09 4.45 -5.18
C ASP A 28 19.32 3.81 -6.34
N LYS A 29 18.37 4.56 -6.89
CA LYS A 29 17.58 4.25 -8.11
C LYS A 29 17.92 5.19 -9.27
N THR A 30 19.02 5.93 -9.17
CA THR A 30 19.32 7.01 -10.11
C THR A 30 19.65 6.52 -11.52
N ASP A 31 20.04 5.26 -11.68
CA ASP A 31 20.16 4.59 -12.99
C ASP A 31 18.79 4.49 -13.70
N ILE A 32 17.76 4.05 -13.01
CA ILE A 32 16.38 3.96 -13.54
C ILE A 32 15.80 5.36 -13.79
N ILE A 33 16.08 6.31 -12.89
CA ILE A 33 15.65 7.73 -13.02
C ILE A 33 16.29 8.35 -14.26
N TRP A 34 17.57 8.11 -14.52
CA TRP A 34 18.25 8.59 -15.72
C TRP A 34 17.64 7.99 -17.01
N GLN A 35 17.35 6.68 -17.00
CA GLN A 35 16.66 6.02 -18.11
C GLN A 35 15.30 6.66 -18.38
N LEU A 36 14.49 6.86 -17.35
CA LEU A 36 13.18 7.50 -17.44
C LEU A 36 13.28 8.90 -18.04
N ALA A 37 14.23 9.72 -17.58
CA ALA A 37 14.40 11.11 -18.02
C ALA A 37 14.96 11.26 -19.43
N ASN A 38 15.77 10.28 -19.92
CA ASN A 38 16.53 10.41 -21.18
C ASN A 38 16.12 9.42 -22.28
N ARG A 39 15.59 8.25 -21.91
CA ARG A 39 15.18 7.18 -22.85
C ARG A 39 13.70 6.89 -22.80
N GLY A 40 13.00 7.33 -21.75
CA GLY A 40 11.57 7.21 -21.60
C GLY A 40 10.78 8.13 -22.55
N LYS A 41 9.47 8.02 -22.47
CA LYS A 41 8.58 8.92 -23.20
C LYS A 41 8.58 10.30 -22.53
N LYS A 42 8.17 11.32 -23.29
CA LYS A 42 8.11 12.71 -22.78
C LYS A 42 7.07 12.85 -21.65
N TYR A 43 5.90 12.25 -21.78
CA TYR A 43 4.79 12.34 -20.83
C TYR A 43 4.64 11.01 -20.10
N ASN A 44 4.85 11.03 -18.79
CA ASN A 44 4.88 9.84 -17.98
C ASN A 44 3.90 9.96 -16.80
N TYR A 45 3.13 8.90 -16.57
CA TYR A 45 2.26 8.75 -15.41
C TYR A 45 2.69 7.54 -14.58
N LEU A 46 2.89 7.76 -13.28
CA LEU A 46 3.22 6.71 -12.32
C LEU A 46 2.23 6.69 -11.16
N SER A 47 1.48 5.60 -11.06
CA SER A 47 0.70 5.29 -9.86
C SER A 47 1.47 4.34 -8.95
N ARG A 48 1.55 4.67 -7.67
CA ARG A 48 2.05 3.80 -6.59
C ARG A 48 1.25 4.08 -5.32
N PRO A 49 1.06 3.10 -4.44
CA PRO A 49 0.39 3.31 -3.17
C PRO A 49 1.04 4.42 -2.33
N ARG A 50 0.35 4.85 -1.29
CA ARG A 50 0.93 5.80 -0.33
C ARG A 50 2.19 5.24 0.31
N ARG A 51 3.16 6.12 0.59
CA ARG A 51 4.42 5.79 1.29
C ARG A 51 5.41 4.93 0.51
N PHE A 52 5.31 4.90 -0.81
CA PHE A 52 6.25 4.20 -1.70
C PHE A 52 7.42 5.05 -2.22
N GLY A 53 7.60 6.28 -1.74
CA GLY A 53 8.73 7.13 -2.13
C GLY A 53 8.49 7.97 -3.39
N LYS A 54 7.24 8.13 -3.85
CA LYS A 54 6.89 8.97 -5.03
C LYS A 54 7.43 10.40 -4.91
N SER A 55 7.22 11.05 -3.76
CA SER A 55 7.67 12.44 -3.56
C SER A 55 9.20 12.56 -3.52
N VAL A 56 9.92 11.54 -3.01
CA VAL A 56 11.39 11.49 -3.09
C VAL A 56 11.84 11.33 -4.55
N LEU A 57 11.13 10.52 -5.35
CA LEU A 57 11.39 10.39 -6.79
C LEU A 57 11.20 11.73 -7.51
N VAL A 58 10.09 12.43 -7.24
CA VAL A 58 9.81 13.76 -7.82
C VAL A 58 10.89 14.77 -7.44
N ASP A 59 11.30 14.78 -6.17
CA ASP A 59 12.38 15.65 -5.67
C ASP A 59 13.75 15.30 -6.29
N THR A 60 14.02 14.02 -6.54
CA THR A 60 15.23 13.59 -7.25
C THR A 60 15.22 14.02 -8.72
N LEU A 61 14.07 13.88 -9.42
CA LEU A 61 13.89 14.37 -10.78
C LEU A 61 14.05 15.90 -10.87
N GLU A 62 13.49 16.63 -9.92
CA GLU A 62 13.64 18.08 -9.81
C GLU A 62 15.13 18.47 -9.68
N ALA A 63 15.85 17.85 -8.73
CA ALA A 63 17.28 18.09 -8.54
C ALA A 63 18.10 17.76 -9.81
N TYR A 64 17.76 16.68 -10.52
CA TYR A 64 18.40 16.27 -11.76
C TYR A 64 18.19 17.32 -12.88
N PHE A 65 16.94 17.73 -13.14
CA PHE A 65 16.65 18.73 -14.18
C PHE A 65 17.15 20.13 -13.83
N MET A 66 17.26 20.46 -12.54
CA MET A 66 17.91 21.68 -12.09
C MET A 66 19.44 21.66 -12.22
N GLY A 67 20.04 20.53 -12.64
CA GLY A 67 21.48 20.37 -12.81
C GLY A 67 22.28 20.38 -11.51
N LYS A 68 21.68 19.99 -10.37
CA LYS A 68 22.33 19.95 -9.03
C LYS A 68 23.26 18.74 -8.90
N LYS A 69 24.29 18.68 -9.74
CA LYS A 69 25.24 17.53 -9.86
C LYS A 69 25.80 17.11 -8.51
N GLU A 70 26.12 18.06 -7.63
CA GLU A 70 26.71 17.83 -6.32
C GLU A 70 25.88 16.92 -5.41
N LEU A 71 24.55 16.90 -5.58
CA LEU A 71 23.66 16.03 -4.82
C LEU A 71 23.74 14.56 -5.26
N PHE A 72 24.25 14.30 -6.45
CA PHE A 72 24.34 12.97 -7.05
C PHE A 72 25.70 12.31 -6.89
N GLU A 73 26.67 12.98 -6.28
CA GLU A 73 28.02 12.42 -6.07
C GLU A 73 27.96 11.05 -5.40
N GLY A 74 28.66 10.07 -5.98
CA GLY A 74 28.71 8.68 -5.49
C GLY A 74 27.47 7.83 -5.87
N LEU A 75 26.49 8.37 -6.60
CA LEU A 75 25.34 7.62 -7.09
C LEU A 75 25.59 7.12 -8.53
N LYS A 76 24.83 6.10 -8.93
CA LYS A 76 24.98 5.41 -10.23
C LYS A 76 24.84 6.34 -11.44
N ILE A 77 23.97 7.37 -11.36
CA ILE A 77 23.75 8.35 -12.41
C ILE A 77 25.03 9.08 -12.82
N MET A 78 26.00 9.22 -11.93
CA MET A 78 27.29 9.87 -12.22
C MET A 78 28.11 9.14 -13.30
N GLN A 79 27.82 7.86 -13.55
CA GLN A 79 28.44 7.07 -14.60
C GLN A 79 27.69 7.13 -15.93
N LEU A 80 26.45 7.65 -15.91
CA LEU A 80 25.54 7.68 -17.05
C LEU A 80 25.35 9.10 -17.62
N GLU A 81 25.31 10.10 -16.73
CA GLU A 81 25.07 11.50 -17.10
C GLU A 81 26.40 12.25 -17.23
N THR A 82 26.58 12.88 -18.37
CA THR A 82 27.82 13.63 -18.69
C THR A 82 27.61 15.13 -18.79
N GLU A 83 26.42 15.56 -19.20
CA GLU A 83 26.17 16.96 -19.58
C GLU A 83 25.62 17.82 -18.42
N TRP A 84 24.83 17.25 -17.54
CA TRP A 84 24.20 17.95 -16.41
C TRP A 84 23.51 19.27 -16.79
N VAL A 85 22.69 19.22 -17.84
CA VAL A 85 22.03 20.42 -18.38
C VAL A 85 21.04 20.96 -17.36
N LYS A 86 21.25 22.22 -16.95
CA LYS A 86 20.30 22.94 -16.09
C LYS A 86 19.08 23.36 -16.90
N ARG A 87 17.89 22.89 -16.51
CA ARG A 87 16.60 23.20 -17.11
C ARG A 87 15.67 23.91 -16.14
N PRO A 88 14.74 24.74 -16.62
CA PRO A 88 13.67 25.23 -15.78
C PRO A 88 12.77 24.07 -15.36
N VAL A 89 12.36 24.07 -14.09
CA VAL A 89 11.47 23.06 -13.52
C VAL A 89 10.22 23.72 -12.96
N ILE A 90 9.05 23.26 -13.40
CA ILE A 90 7.76 23.67 -12.83
C ILE A 90 7.23 22.48 -12.02
N ARG A 91 7.15 22.65 -10.70
CA ARG A 91 6.63 21.62 -9.79
C ARG A 91 5.30 22.03 -9.19
N LEU A 92 4.32 21.13 -9.27
CA LEU A 92 3.00 21.26 -8.64
C LEU A 92 2.82 20.13 -7.63
N ASP A 93 2.77 20.47 -6.34
CA ASP A 93 2.46 19.52 -5.24
C ASP A 93 0.98 19.64 -4.89
N MET A 94 0.17 18.80 -5.53
CA MET A 94 -1.29 18.87 -5.40
C MET A 94 -1.81 18.37 -4.04
N SER A 95 -0.95 17.77 -3.20
CA SER A 95 -1.32 17.41 -1.82
C SER A 95 -1.68 18.62 -0.97
N ARG A 96 -1.18 19.80 -1.33
CA ARG A 96 -1.42 21.09 -0.65
C ARG A 96 -2.66 21.82 -1.16
N ALA A 97 -3.20 21.38 -2.29
CA ALA A 97 -4.42 21.94 -2.85
C ALA A 97 -5.63 21.42 -2.06
N GLY A 98 -6.57 22.31 -1.76
CA GLY A 98 -7.81 21.91 -1.08
C GLY A 98 -8.75 21.12 -1.99
N ALA A 99 -9.74 20.49 -1.40
CA ALA A 99 -10.76 19.71 -2.09
C ALA A 99 -12.01 20.56 -2.49
N GLU A 100 -12.00 21.83 -2.18
CA GLU A 100 -13.02 22.81 -2.57
C GLU A 100 -12.51 23.62 -3.78
N PRO A 101 -13.36 23.96 -4.76
CA PRO A 101 -12.96 24.67 -5.96
C PRO A 101 -12.18 25.98 -5.68
N ASP A 102 -12.62 26.77 -4.71
CA ASP A 102 -11.99 28.04 -4.37
C ASP A 102 -10.60 27.84 -3.74
N THR A 103 -10.44 26.83 -2.89
CA THR A 103 -9.14 26.52 -2.29
C THR A 103 -8.16 25.96 -3.33
N LEU A 104 -8.65 25.14 -4.25
CA LEU A 104 -7.87 24.62 -5.38
C LEU A 104 -7.40 25.76 -6.29
N ARG A 105 -8.31 26.67 -6.69
CA ARG A 105 -7.97 27.86 -7.48
C ARG A 105 -6.98 28.77 -6.75
N SER A 106 -7.20 28.99 -5.46
CA SER A 106 -6.28 29.81 -4.63
C SER A 106 -4.88 29.20 -4.56
N TYR A 107 -4.77 27.90 -4.38
CA TYR A 107 -3.49 27.19 -4.40
C TYR A 107 -2.76 27.38 -5.72
N LEU A 108 -3.42 27.09 -6.85
CA LEU A 108 -2.84 27.24 -8.19
C LEU A 108 -2.43 28.68 -8.48
N ASN A 109 -3.29 29.65 -8.13
CA ASN A 109 -2.95 31.07 -8.24
C ASN A 109 -1.68 31.45 -7.47
N ASN A 110 -1.51 30.91 -6.26
CA ASN A 110 -0.34 31.22 -5.43
C ASN A 110 0.95 30.62 -6.01
N ILE A 111 0.88 29.37 -6.52
CA ILE A 111 2.02 28.73 -7.17
C ILE A 111 2.39 29.47 -8.47
N PHE A 112 1.41 29.82 -9.31
CA PHE A 112 1.65 30.52 -10.56
C PHE A 112 2.28 31.89 -10.31
N ARG A 113 1.84 32.65 -9.29
CA ARG A 113 2.49 33.91 -8.88
C ARG A 113 3.96 33.75 -8.52
N GLN A 114 4.35 32.60 -7.93
CA GLN A 114 5.77 32.36 -7.63
C GLN A 114 6.59 32.22 -8.92
N TYR A 115 6.11 31.41 -9.88
CA TYR A 115 6.78 31.24 -11.18
C TYR A 115 6.72 32.51 -12.04
N GLU A 116 5.60 33.26 -12.05
CA GLU A 116 5.49 34.54 -12.73
C GLU A 116 6.55 35.53 -12.20
N LYS A 117 6.75 35.57 -10.88
CA LYS A 117 7.81 36.40 -10.29
C LYS A 117 9.20 35.89 -10.67
N GLU A 118 9.42 34.56 -10.64
CA GLU A 118 10.70 33.96 -11.00
C GLU A 118 11.09 34.28 -12.45
N TYR A 119 10.14 34.20 -13.36
CA TYR A 119 10.34 34.49 -14.79
C TYR A 119 9.93 35.92 -15.19
N SER A 120 9.78 36.85 -14.23
CA SER A 120 9.46 38.26 -14.48
C SER A 120 8.26 38.47 -15.43
N LEU A 121 7.26 37.62 -15.33
CA LEU A 121 6.04 37.67 -16.15
C LEU A 121 5.00 38.56 -15.47
N VAL A 122 4.22 39.29 -16.29
CA VAL A 122 3.12 40.15 -15.81
C VAL A 122 1.82 39.62 -16.41
N PRO A 123 1.02 38.83 -15.66
CA PRO A 123 -0.27 38.32 -16.18
C PRO A 123 -1.27 39.46 -16.33
N ASN A 124 -2.17 39.35 -17.35
CA ASN A 124 -3.30 40.25 -17.44
C ASN A 124 -4.34 39.89 -16.35
N PRO A 125 -5.09 40.89 -15.84
CA PRO A 125 -6.13 40.61 -14.81
C PRO A 125 -7.23 39.64 -15.25
N THR A 126 -7.41 39.46 -16.56
CA THR A 126 -8.43 38.58 -17.18
C THR A 126 -7.88 37.21 -17.57
N ASP A 127 -6.59 36.96 -17.39
CA ASP A 127 -5.98 35.67 -17.77
C ASP A 127 -6.56 34.52 -16.91
N SER A 128 -6.97 33.47 -17.59
CA SER A 128 -7.39 32.22 -16.94
C SER A 128 -6.18 31.51 -16.31
N LEU A 129 -6.44 30.49 -15.48
CA LEU A 129 -5.35 29.65 -14.97
C LEU A 129 -4.59 28.96 -16.11
N ALA A 130 -5.26 28.58 -17.18
CA ALA A 130 -4.66 27.98 -18.36
C ALA A 130 -3.71 28.98 -19.07
N ASP A 131 -4.15 30.21 -19.31
CA ASP A 131 -3.34 31.25 -19.96
C ASP A 131 -2.08 31.56 -19.16
N ARG A 132 -2.21 31.64 -17.83
CA ARG A 132 -1.09 31.90 -16.92
C ARG A 132 -0.11 30.73 -16.89
N PHE A 133 -0.61 29.48 -16.88
CA PHE A 133 0.26 28.30 -16.91
C PHE A 133 1.03 28.21 -18.24
N ASN A 134 0.34 28.46 -19.36
CA ASN A 134 0.98 28.59 -20.67
C ASN A 134 2.08 29.67 -20.68
N ALA A 135 1.78 30.88 -20.19
CA ALA A 135 2.75 31.98 -20.14
C ALA A 135 3.97 31.62 -19.29
N ILE A 136 3.81 30.88 -18.19
CA ILE A 136 4.92 30.41 -17.34
C ILE A 136 5.81 29.41 -18.11
N ILE A 137 5.22 28.43 -18.81
CA ILE A 137 5.98 27.44 -19.59
C ILE A 137 6.78 28.14 -20.71
N VAL A 138 6.11 28.99 -21.49
CA VAL A 138 6.74 29.73 -22.59
C VAL A 138 7.81 30.68 -22.09
N GLY A 139 7.51 31.47 -21.04
CA GLY A 139 8.44 32.44 -20.47
C GLY A 139 9.68 31.77 -19.86
N ALA A 140 9.51 30.64 -19.19
CA ALA A 140 10.63 29.84 -18.68
C ALA A 140 11.55 29.35 -19.81
N TYR A 141 10.97 28.86 -20.91
CA TYR A 141 11.73 28.47 -22.10
C TYR A 141 12.45 29.66 -22.76
N GLU A 142 11.75 30.77 -23.01
CA GLU A 142 12.32 31.94 -23.69
C GLU A 142 13.48 32.56 -22.91
N GLN A 143 13.38 32.61 -21.58
CA GLN A 143 14.46 33.17 -20.72
C GLN A 143 15.67 32.26 -20.60
N THR A 144 15.47 30.94 -20.58
CA THR A 144 16.57 29.99 -20.35
C THR A 144 17.12 29.39 -21.64
N GLY A 145 16.39 29.44 -22.76
CA GLY A 145 16.70 28.71 -23.98
C GLY A 145 16.63 27.18 -23.81
N GLN A 146 16.08 26.70 -22.69
CA GLN A 146 15.98 25.27 -22.35
C GLN A 146 14.53 24.84 -22.20
N GLN A 147 14.20 23.68 -22.75
CA GLN A 147 12.89 23.06 -22.54
C GLN A 147 12.61 22.76 -21.07
N VAL A 148 11.37 22.97 -20.66
CA VAL A 148 10.89 22.89 -19.28
C VAL A 148 10.65 21.44 -18.85
N ALA A 149 11.04 21.08 -17.64
CA ALA A 149 10.56 19.87 -16.99
C ALA A 149 9.35 20.20 -16.08
N ILE A 150 8.26 19.47 -16.23
CA ILE A 150 7.02 19.67 -15.46
C ILE A 150 6.79 18.46 -14.57
N LEU A 151 6.71 18.68 -13.27
CA LEU A 151 6.59 17.63 -12.26
C LEU A 151 5.32 17.86 -11.43
N ILE A 152 4.37 16.93 -11.48
CA ILE A 152 3.09 17.03 -10.78
C ILE A 152 2.98 15.87 -9.78
N ASP A 153 3.12 16.19 -8.49
CA ASP A 153 3.03 15.22 -7.41
C ASP A 153 1.63 15.18 -6.80
N GLU A 154 1.19 13.98 -6.41
CA GLU A 154 -0.12 13.71 -5.80
C GLU A 154 -1.30 14.37 -6.55
N TYR A 155 -1.27 14.29 -7.90
CA TYR A 155 -2.24 14.96 -8.77
C TYR A 155 -3.69 14.68 -8.38
N ASP A 156 -3.97 13.48 -7.88
CA ASP A 156 -5.30 12.97 -7.57
C ASP A 156 -5.81 13.37 -6.17
N SER A 157 -4.98 14.03 -5.35
CA SER A 157 -5.34 14.37 -3.97
C SER A 157 -6.62 15.20 -3.83
N PRO A 158 -6.82 16.34 -4.52
CA PRO A 158 -8.06 17.11 -4.43
C PRO A 158 -9.28 16.34 -4.93
N LEU A 159 -9.09 15.46 -5.91
CA LEU A 159 -10.16 14.67 -6.53
C LEU A 159 -10.61 13.53 -5.64
N GLN A 160 -9.68 12.83 -4.98
CA GLN A 160 -9.99 11.82 -3.98
C GLN A 160 -10.79 12.42 -2.81
N HIS A 161 -10.40 13.62 -2.35
CA HIS A 161 -11.07 14.26 -1.22
C HIS A 161 -12.44 14.85 -1.58
N SER A 162 -12.63 15.36 -2.82
CA SER A 162 -13.92 15.83 -3.33
C SER A 162 -14.83 14.71 -3.83
N TRP A 163 -14.36 13.47 -4.01
CA TRP A 163 -15.14 12.33 -4.51
C TRP A 163 -16.41 12.11 -3.68
N LYS A 164 -17.55 11.90 -4.38
CA LYS A 164 -18.89 11.78 -3.81
C LYS A 164 -19.36 13.05 -3.03
N THR A 165 -18.77 14.22 -3.34
CA THR A 165 -19.28 15.51 -2.86
C THR A 165 -19.82 16.36 -4.01
N PRO A 166 -20.68 17.38 -3.74
CA PRO A 166 -21.20 18.28 -4.77
C PRO A 166 -20.11 19.09 -5.50
N GLN A 167 -18.92 19.23 -4.90
CA GLN A 167 -17.80 20.03 -5.42
C GLN A 167 -16.94 19.28 -6.44
N HIS A 168 -17.10 17.96 -6.57
CA HIS A 168 -16.21 17.12 -7.38
C HIS A 168 -16.13 17.56 -8.86
N GLU A 169 -17.30 17.84 -9.48
CA GLU A 169 -17.31 18.25 -10.88
C GLU A 169 -16.65 19.63 -11.08
N ALA A 170 -16.84 20.57 -10.16
CA ALA A 170 -16.18 21.87 -10.22
C ALA A 170 -14.66 21.77 -10.05
N CYS A 171 -14.17 20.90 -9.16
CA CYS A 171 -12.74 20.60 -9.05
C CYS A 171 -12.22 19.96 -10.33
N THR A 172 -12.94 19.00 -10.90
CA THR A 172 -12.59 18.34 -12.17
C THR A 172 -12.50 19.35 -13.33
N ALA A 173 -13.40 20.32 -13.39
CA ALA A 173 -13.37 21.38 -14.42
C ALA A 173 -12.09 22.24 -14.34
N ILE A 174 -11.63 22.57 -13.12
CA ILE A 174 -10.35 23.29 -12.93
C ILE A 174 -9.17 22.46 -13.46
N TYR A 175 -9.17 21.16 -13.20
CA TYR A 175 -8.13 20.26 -13.75
C TYR A 175 -8.11 20.25 -15.29
N ARG A 176 -9.29 20.17 -15.90
CA ARG A 176 -9.43 20.22 -17.37
C ARG A 176 -8.90 21.53 -17.93
N GLU A 177 -9.24 22.64 -17.29
CA GLU A 177 -8.77 23.98 -17.67
C GLU A 177 -7.24 24.05 -17.67
N VAL A 178 -6.60 23.69 -16.55
CA VAL A 178 -5.17 23.89 -16.33
C VAL A 178 -4.31 22.91 -17.13
N PHE A 179 -4.65 21.61 -17.09
CA PHE A 179 -3.77 20.58 -17.66
C PHE A 179 -3.97 20.35 -19.17
N ALA A 180 -4.99 20.96 -19.79
CA ALA A 180 -5.12 20.94 -21.25
C ALA A 180 -3.93 21.58 -21.96
N ILE A 181 -3.24 22.50 -21.32
CA ILE A 181 -2.09 23.24 -21.84
C ILE A 181 -0.90 22.32 -22.14
N LEU A 182 -0.67 21.29 -21.32
CA LEU A 182 0.47 20.37 -21.49
C LEU A 182 0.55 19.71 -22.87
N LYS A 183 -0.57 19.58 -23.60
CA LYS A 183 -0.55 19.08 -24.98
C LYS A 183 -0.26 20.17 -26.00
N ALA A 184 -0.70 21.39 -25.71
CA ALA A 184 -0.54 22.51 -26.63
C ALA A 184 0.91 23.01 -26.69
N ASP A 185 1.63 22.89 -25.59
CA ASP A 185 2.97 23.44 -25.37
C ASP A 185 4.11 22.43 -25.59
N ASP A 186 3.83 21.31 -26.25
CA ASP A 186 4.79 20.20 -26.46
C ASP A 186 6.20 20.66 -26.88
N LYS A 187 6.33 21.65 -27.76
CA LYS A 187 7.63 22.15 -28.21
C LYS A 187 8.49 22.81 -27.14
N TYR A 188 7.87 23.30 -26.06
CA TYR A 188 8.56 23.96 -24.94
C TYR A 188 8.90 23.00 -23.80
N GLU A 189 8.34 21.79 -23.82
CA GLU A 189 8.48 20.80 -22.76
C GLU A 189 9.56 19.76 -23.10
N LYS A 190 10.42 19.44 -22.15
CA LYS A 190 11.39 18.33 -22.21
C LYS A 190 10.81 17.06 -21.65
N PHE A 191 10.13 17.17 -20.51
CA PHE A 191 9.69 16.04 -19.71
C PHE A 191 8.49 16.42 -18.85
N VAL A 192 7.48 15.59 -18.83
CA VAL A 192 6.30 15.74 -17.96
C VAL A 192 6.15 14.48 -17.13
N PHE A 193 6.12 14.61 -15.81
CA PHE A 193 5.96 13.50 -14.90
C PHE A 193 4.80 13.78 -13.93
N ILE A 194 3.82 12.89 -13.95
CA ILE A 194 2.61 12.98 -13.14
C ILE A 194 2.57 11.77 -12.23
N THR A 195 2.41 11.99 -10.93
CA THR A 195 2.28 10.88 -9.99
C THR A 195 1.10 11.06 -9.05
N GLY A 196 0.54 9.92 -8.63
CA GLY A 196 -0.59 9.83 -7.72
C GLY A 196 -0.76 8.43 -7.15
N ILE A 197 -1.90 8.19 -6.57
CA ILE A 197 -2.32 6.89 -6.04
C ILE A 197 -3.34 6.27 -6.99
N THR A 198 -4.39 7.03 -7.32
CA THR A 198 -5.54 6.59 -8.10
C THR A 198 -5.54 7.22 -9.49
N LYS A 199 -6.09 6.49 -10.45
CA LYS A 199 -6.27 6.99 -11.81
C LYS A 199 -7.69 7.51 -11.99
N PHE A 200 -7.83 8.82 -12.25
CA PHE A 200 -9.09 9.46 -12.61
C PHE A 200 -9.11 9.74 -14.12
N THR A 201 -9.61 8.81 -14.92
CA THR A 201 -9.61 8.91 -16.39
C THR A 201 -10.69 9.86 -16.93
N GLN A 202 -11.79 10.06 -16.19
CA GLN A 202 -12.86 11.00 -16.55
C GLN A 202 -12.39 12.46 -16.51
N ILE A 203 -11.25 12.72 -15.90
CA ILE A 203 -10.56 13.99 -16.02
C ILE A 203 -9.90 14.00 -17.38
N SER A 204 -10.11 15.05 -18.14
CA SER A 204 -9.55 15.22 -19.47
C SER A 204 -8.01 15.11 -19.53
N LEU A 205 -7.32 15.02 -18.40
CA LEU A 205 -5.87 14.80 -18.35
C LEU A 205 -5.46 13.58 -19.20
N PHE A 206 -6.12 12.42 -19.02
CA PHE A 206 -5.82 11.21 -19.79
C PHE A 206 -6.44 11.19 -21.17
N SER A 207 -7.53 11.93 -21.40
CA SER A 207 -8.15 12.08 -22.74
C SER A 207 -7.52 13.19 -23.54
N VAL A 208 -7.02 14.25 -22.91
CA VAL A 208 -6.28 15.34 -23.56
C VAL A 208 -4.83 14.95 -23.84
N LEU A 209 -4.15 14.33 -22.86
CA LEU A 209 -2.81 13.78 -23.03
C LEU A 209 -2.88 12.34 -23.56
N ASN A 210 -3.38 12.14 -24.77
CA ASN A 210 -3.45 10.83 -25.41
C ASN A 210 -2.07 10.19 -25.67
N ASN A 211 -0.99 10.94 -25.48
CA ASN A 211 0.42 10.50 -25.50
C ASN A 211 0.99 10.21 -24.08
N LEU A 212 0.19 10.31 -23.03
CA LEU A 212 0.62 10.02 -21.67
C LEU A 212 0.89 8.52 -21.50
N SER A 213 2.14 8.17 -21.22
CA SER A 213 2.55 6.79 -20.95
C SER A 213 2.26 6.42 -19.51
N ASN A 214 1.42 5.42 -19.30
CA ASN A 214 1.26 4.82 -17.99
C ASN A 214 2.40 3.82 -17.73
N ILE A 215 3.44 4.28 -17.02
CA ILE A 215 4.60 3.45 -16.66
C ILE A 215 4.39 2.64 -15.38
N SER A 216 3.17 2.64 -14.83
CA SER A 216 2.89 1.95 -13.56
C SER A 216 3.02 0.43 -13.66
N PHE A 217 2.80 -0.12 -14.86
CA PHE A 217 2.87 -1.56 -15.14
C PHE A 217 4.08 -1.96 -16.00
N ASP A 218 4.97 -1.00 -16.30
CA ASP A 218 6.13 -1.22 -17.15
C ASP A 218 7.23 -1.96 -16.38
N SER A 219 7.77 -3.01 -17.00
CA SER A 219 8.79 -3.88 -16.39
C SER A 219 10.10 -3.16 -16.06
N GLU A 220 10.47 -2.13 -16.84
CA GLU A 220 11.67 -1.33 -16.59
C GLU A 220 11.54 -0.48 -15.32
N TYR A 221 10.30 -0.10 -14.93
CA TYR A 221 10.02 0.76 -13.78
C TYR A 221 9.38 0.02 -12.59
N ALA A 222 9.34 -1.31 -12.63
CA ALA A 222 8.73 -2.12 -11.55
C ALA A 222 9.35 -1.85 -10.18
N ALA A 223 10.67 -1.63 -10.12
CA ALA A 223 11.43 -1.34 -8.90
C ALA A 223 11.77 0.16 -8.71
N LEU A 224 11.23 1.07 -9.52
CA LEU A 224 11.52 2.51 -9.43
C LEU A 224 11.12 3.10 -8.07
N CYS A 225 9.97 2.68 -7.55
CA CYS A 225 9.50 2.98 -6.20
C CYS A 225 9.44 1.69 -5.37
N GLY A 226 9.75 1.78 -4.08
CA GLY A 226 9.91 0.62 -3.22
C GLY A 226 11.39 0.25 -3.05
N ILE A 227 11.68 -0.75 -2.23
CA ILE A 227 13.04 -1.23 -1.95
C ILE A 227 13.05 -2.74 -2.19
N THR A 228 13.93 -3.24 -3.04
CA THR A 228 14.03 -4.68 -3.30
C THR A 228 14.73 -5.40 -2.16
N LYS A 229 14.56 -6.73 -2.08
CA LYS A 229 15.21 -7.54 -1.04
C LYS A 229 16.73 -7.47 -1.11
N GLU A 230 17.29 -7.43 -2.32
CA GLU A 230 18.73 -7.29 -2.54
C GLU A 230 19.24 -5.95 -2.01
N GLU A 231 18.48 -4.87 -2.23
CA GLU A 231 18.82 -3.55 -1.70
C GLU A 231 18.70 -3.51 -0.17
N VAL A 232 17.69 -4.17 0.40
CA VAL A 232 17.55 -4.29 1.86
C VAL A 232 18.77 -4.97 2.46
N VAL A 233 19.18 -6.11 1.93
CA VAL A 233 20.33 -6.87 2.45
C VAL A 233 21.65 -6.12 2.25
N ARG A 234 21.80 -5.43 1.11
CA ARG A 234 23.00 -4.65 0.79
C ARG A 234 23.11 -3.39 1.63
N ASP A 235 22.03 -2.59 1.67
CA ASP A 235 22.07 -1.22 2.15
C ASP A 235 21.74 -1.08 3.64
N PHE A 236 21.00 -2.02 4.26
CA PHE A 236 20.55 -1.93 5.65
C PHE A 236 21.15 -3.00 6.59
N LYS A 237 22.28 -3.59 6.20
CA LYS A 237 22.92 -4.66 6.98
C LYS A 237 23.16 -4.31 8.46
N PRO A 238 23.65 -3.10 8.83
CA PRO A 238 23.85 -2.72 10.23
C PRO A 238 22.55 -2.68 11.03
N GLU A 239 21.49 -2.12 10.44
CA GLU A 239 20.18 -1.98 11.06
C GLU A 239 19.47 -3.33 11.22
N ILE A 240 19.63 -4.22 10.25
CA ILE A 240 19.11 -5.60 10.32
C ILE A 240 19.82 -6.37 11.43
N ASN A 241 21.15 -6.26 11.57
CA ASN A 241 21.90 -6.89 12.67
C ASN A 241 21.43 -6.36 14.04
N LYS A 242 21.15 -5.07 14.17
CA LYS A 242 20.61 -4.47 15.39
C LYS A 242 19.22 -5.01 15.72
N LEU A 243 18.34 -5.12 14.71
CA LEU A 243 17.02 -5.71 14.86
C LEU A 243 17.13 -7.19 15.29
N ALA A 244 17.99 -7.96 14.63
CA ALA A 244 18.24 -9.37 14.93
C ALA A 244 18.71 -9.56 16.37
N SER A 245 19.76 -8.83 16.77
CA SER A 245 20.31 -8.90 18.13
C SER A 245 19.27 -8.58 19.21
N LYS A 246 18.44 -7.54 18.97
CA LYS A 246 17.40 -7.13 19.92
C LYS A 246 16.30 -8.19 20.13
N ASN A 247 16.04 -9.02 19.12
CA ASN A 247 14.97 -10.02 19.15
C ASN A 247 15.50 -11.45 19.32
N GLY A 248 16.82 -11.66 19.45
CA GLY A 248 17.43 -12.99 19.55
C GLY A 248 17.35 -13.79 18.24
N TRP A 249 17.34 -13.10 17.10
CA TRP A 249 17.29 -13.70 15.77
C TRP A 249 18.68 -13.73 15.09
N THR A 250 18.84 -14.63 14.18
CA THR A 250 19.91 -14.55 13.18
C THR A 250 19.62 -13.44 12.18
N PHE A 251 20.63 -13.07 11.38
CA PHE A 251 20.45 -12.11 10.28
C PHE A 251 19.36 -12.57 9.29
N ASP A 252 19.40 -13.84 8.89
CA ASP A 252 18.45 -14.41 7.93
C ASP A 252 17.03 -14.48 8.50
N GLU A 253 16.87 -14.81 9.78
CA GLU A 253 15.57 -14.75 10.46
C GLU A 253 15.03 -13.33 10.51
N ALA A 254 15.86 -12.33 10.78
CA ALA A 254 15.45 -10.92 10.76
C ALA A 254 15.00 -10.47 9.35
N VAL A 255 15.74 -10.84 8.30
CA VAL A 255 15.35 -10.60 6.90
C VAL A 255 14.03 -11.29 6.59
N ALA A 256 13.84 -12.54 6.97
CA ALA A 256 12.59 -13.27 6.75
C ALA A 256 11.39 -12.60 7.45
N GLN A 257 11.59 -12.11 8.68
CA GLN A 257 10.55 -11.36 9.41
C GLN A 257 10.21 -10.02 8.73
N LEU A 258 11.21 -9.26 8.29
CA LEU A 258 11.00 -8.02 7.53
C LEU A 258 10.24 -8.28 6.23
N THR A 259 10.63 -9.33 5.50
CA THR A 259 9.95 -9.78 4.28
C THR A 259 8.47 -10.10 4.54
N ALA A 260 8.17 -10.92 5.54
CA ALA A 260 6.80 -11.29 5.87
C ALA A 260 5.93 -10.07 6.27
N TYR A 261 6.54 -9.05 6.89
CA TYR A 261 5.82 -7.88 7.40
C TYR A 261 5.62 -6.78 6.36
N TYR A 262 6.60 -6.49 5.47
CA TYR A 262 6.63 -5.24 4.71
C TYR A 262 6.91 -5.41 3.22
N ASP A 263 7.26 -6.61 2.76
CA ASP A 263 7.54 -6.95 1.37
C ASP A 263 6.29 -7.40 0.61
N GLY A 264 6.47 -7.95 -0.58
CA GLY A 264 5.47 -8.67 -1.34
C GLY A 264 4.59 -7.81 -2.23
N TYR A 265 4.97 -6.56 -2.49
CA TYR A 265 4.34 -5.73 -3.51
C TYR A 265 4.95 -5.99 -4.87
N HIS A 266 4.08 -6.22 -5.86
CA HIS A 266 4.42 -6.34 -7.28
C HIS A 266 3.62 -5.35 -8.10
N PHE A 267 4.27 -4.71 -9.06
CA PHE A 267 3.65 -3.69 -9.91
C PHE A 267 3.64 -4.05 -11.40
N CYS A 268 4.30 -5.14 -11.80
CA CYS A 268 4.35 -5.61 -13.17
C CYS A 268 4.31 -7.13 -13.20
N TYR A 269 3.54 -7.72 -14.12
CA TYR A 269 3.49 -9.18 -14.25
C TYR A 269 4.68 -9.76 -15.04
N GLU A 270 5.26 -8.98 -15.95
CA GLU A 270 6.44 -9.41 -16.72
C GLU A 270 7.71 -9.43 -15.87
N ASN A 271 7.76 -8.58 -14.84
CA ASN A 271 8.85 -8.50 -13.89
C ASN A 271 8.29 -8.53 -12.45
N MET A 272 8.12 -9.75 -11.94
CA MET A 272 7.57 -10.02 -10.61
C MET A 272 8.60 -9.76 -9.49
N VAL A 273 9.27 -8.61 -9.54
CA VAL A 273 10.18 -8.19 -8.48
C VAL A 273 9.39 -7.77 -7.24
N ASP A 274 9.69 -8.40 -6.11
CA ASP A 274 9.16 -8.01 -4.80
C ASP A 274 9.79 -6.68 -4.35
N VAL A 275 8.95 -5.78 -3.86
CA VAL A 275 9.44 -4.56 -3.22
C VAL A 275 8.78 -4.34 -1.87
N PHE A 276 9.60 -3.93 -0.91
CA PHE A 276 9.17 -3.48 0.41
C PHE A 276 8.53 -2.10 0.33
N ASN A 277 7.56 -1.85 1.20
CA ASN A 277 7.12 -0.49 1.48
C ASN A 277 8.25 0.27 2.20
N PRO A 278 8.83 1.34 1.59
CA PRO A 278 9.98 2.03 2.16
C PRO A 278 9.71 2.66 3.52
N PHE A 279 8.52 3.24 3.71
CA PHE A 279 8.15 3.89 4.97
C PHE A 279 8.11 2.90 6.12
N SER A 280 7.44 1.77 5.94
CA SER A 280 7.33 0.74 6.97
C SER A 280 8.67 0.10 7.28
N LEU A 281 9.46 -0.23 6.25
CA LEU A 281 10.79 -0.82 6.42
C LEU A 281 11.75 0.11 7.18
N ILE A 282 11.86 1.38 6.74
CA ILE A 282 12.78 2.36 7.35
C ILE A 282 12.41 2.60 8.83
N ASN A 283 11.12 2.76 9.14
CA ASN A 283 10.66 2.94 10.52
C ASN A 283 10.91 1.69 11.38
N ALA A 284 10.68 0.48 10.84
CA ALA A 284 10.93 -0.77 11.55
C ALA A 284 12.41 -0.94 11.91
N LEU A 285 13.31 -0.60 10.98
CA LEU A 285 14.74 -0.64 11.18
C LEU A 285 15.22 0.43 12.15
N ALA A 286 14.71 1.66 12.06
CA ALA A 286 15.02 2.75 12.99
C ALA A 286 14.61 2.42 14.43
N ASP A 287 13.39 1.95 14.63
CA ASP A 287 12.87 1.53 15.93
C ASP A 287 13.45 0.20 16.42
N SER A 288 14.02 -0.61 15.53
CA SER A 288 14.33 -2.04 15.73
C SER A 288 13.12 -2.79 16.29
N LYS A 289 11.95 -2.63 15.65
CA LYS A 289 10.67 -3.25 16.04
C LYS A 289 9.78 -3.45 14.81
N LEU A 290 9.06 -4.58 14.78
CA LEU A 290 8.02 -4.83 13.80
C LEU A 290 6.67 -4.30 14.31
N LYS A 291 6.08 -3.33 13.59
CA LYS A 291 4.80 -2.68 13.92
C LYS A 291 4.03 -2.35 12.64
N ASN A 292 2.76 -1.96 12.79
CA ASN A 292 1.93 -1.47 11.67
C ASN A 292 2.19 0.03 11.45
N TYR A 293 3.21 0.38 10.69
CA TYR A 293 3.57 1.77 10.37
C TYR A 293 2.69 2.35 9.26
N TRP A 294 2.41 1.55 8.21
CA TRP A 294 1.63 2.00 7.06
C TRP A 294 0.21 2.43 7.44
N ALA A 295 -0.51 1.61 8.19
CA ALA A 295 -1.87 1.93 8.65
C ALA A 295 -1.92 3.19 9.53
N SER A 296 -0.91 3.39 10.40
CA SER A 296 -0.82 4.57 11.27
C SER A 296 -0.52 5.87 10.51
N SER A 297 -0.10 5.79 9.25
CA SER A 297 0.21 6.94 8.41
C SER A 297 -1.00 7.59 7.72
N GLY A 298 -2.24 7.17 8.05
CA GLY A 298 -3.47 7.66 7.42
C GLY A 298 -3.76 7.06 6.04
N ALA A 299 -3.01 6.03 5.62
CA ALA A 299 -3.22 5.34 4.34
C ALA A 299 -4.63 4.74 4.21
N THR A 300 -5.27 4.43 5.35
CA THR A 300 -6.59 3.77 5.42
C THR A 300 -7.79 4.72 5.33
N SER A 301 -7.59 6.04 5.36
CA SER A 301 -8.68 7.03 5.51
C SER A 301 -9.64 7.12 4.32
N LEU A 302 -9.21 6.73 3.13
CA LEU A 302 -10.02 6.80 1.91
C LEU A 302 -10.88 5.56 1.67
N LEU A 303 -10.52 4.43 2.27
CA LEU A 303 -11.18 3.15 1.99
C LEU A 303 -12.71 3.20 2.12
N PRO A 304 -13.30 3.78 3.18
CA PRO A 304 -14.76 3.85 3.32
C PRO A 304 -15.47 4.71 2.26
N LYS A 305 -14.75 5.59 1.56
CA LYS A 305 -15.32 6.43 0.49
C LYS A 305 -15.43 5.70 -0.85
N PHE A 306 -14.53 4.76 -1.11
CA PHE A 306 -14.42 4.08 -2.41
C PHE A 306 -14.98 2.66 -2.39
N VAL A 307 -15.01 2.01 -1.23
CA VAL A 307 -15.46 0.63 -1.10
C VAL A 307 -16.67 0.55 -0.17
N ASP A 308 -17.82 0.34 -0.77
CA ASP A 308 -19.06 0.07 -0.03
C ASP A 308 -19.11 -1.41 0.36
N ASN A 309 -19.61 -1.72 1.58
CA ASN A 309 -19.78 -3.08 2.08
C ASN A 309 -18.50 -3.94 1.96
N ILE A 310 -17.36 -3.40 2.40
CA ILE A 310 -16.05 -4.07 2.31
C ILE A 310 -16.03 -5.44 2.99
N GLU A 311 -16.81 -5.60 4.08
CA GLU A 311 -16.96 -6.86 4.81
C GLU A 311 -17.51 -8.00 3.96
N MET A 312 -18.17 -7.66 2.87
CA MET A 312 -18.79 -8.61 1.95
C MET A 312 -17.82 -9.18 0.91
N ARG A 313 -16.63 -8.59 0.79
CA ARG A 313 -15.61 -8.94 -0.20
C ARG A 313 -14.42 -9.70 0.39
N MET A 314 -14.51 -10.05 1.67
CA MET A 314 -13.39 -10.66 2.43
C MET A 314 -12.88 -11.97 1.85
N LYS A 315 -13.74 -12.76 1.20
CA LYS A 315 -13.33 -14.01 0.53
C LYS A 315 -12.40 -13.77 -0.65
N ASP A 316 -12.54 -12.60 -1.28
CA ASP A 316 -11.91 -12.32 -2.57
C ASP A 316 -10.51 -11.70 -2.38
N PHE A 317 -10.15 -11.26 -1.16
CA PHE A 317 -8.89 -10.54 -0.94
C PHE A 317 -7.60 -11.35 -1.15
N GLU A 318 -7.65 -12.68 -1.09
CA GLU A 318 -6.47 -13.53 -1.28
C GLU A 318 -6.28 -13.98 -2.72
N ASN A 319 -7.36 -14.03 -3.50
CA ASN A 319 -7.36 -14.45 -4.90
C ASN A 319 -8.42 -13.66 -5.66
N CYS A 320 -8.15 -12.39 -5.93
CA CYS A 320 -9.08 -11.48 -6.57
C CYS A 320 -8.76 -11.36 -8.07
N PRO A 321 -9.52 -11.98 -8.96
CA PRO A 321 -9.31 -11.85 -10.39
C PRO A 321 -9.84 -10.49 -10.89
N ILE A 322 -9.05 -9.83 -11.73
CA ILE A 322 -9.42 -8.59 -12.43
C ILE A 322 -8.85 -8.63 -13.84
N ASP A 323 -9.62 -8.22 -14.83
CA ASP A 323 -9.12 -8.16 -16.20
C ASP A 323 -8.10 -7.02 -16.39
N SER A 324 -7.17 -7.20 -17.33
CA SER A 324 -6.07 -6.27 -17.55
C SER A 324 -6.56 -4.89 -18.00
N ASP A 325 -7.59 -4.82 -18.83
CA ASP A 325 -8.12 -3.54 -19.30
C ASP A 325 -8.69 -2.75 -18.12
N THR A 326 -9.42 -3.42 -17.22
CA THR A 326 -9.92 -2.77 -16.00
C THR A 326 -8.79 -2.28 -15.11
N LEU A 327 -7.78 -3.11 -14.85
CA LEU A 327 -6.69 -2.75 -13.93
C LEU A 327 -5.81 -1.60 -14.50
N GLU A 328 -5.48 -1.66 -15.78
CA GLU A 328 -4.50 -0.75 -16.40
C GLU A 328 -5.13 0.54 -16.94
N THR A 329 -6.38 0.48 -17.41
CA THR A 329 -6.99 1.59 -18.13
C THR A 329 -8.16 2.25 -17.42
N SER A 330 -8.90 1.52 -16.58
CA SER A 330 -10.12 2.03 -15.98
C SER A 330 -9.90 3.15 -14.96
N ASP A 331 -10.95 3.94 -14.82
CA ASP A 331 -11.08 4.96 -13.78
C ASP A 331 -11.38 4.30 -12.43
N VAL A 332 -10.79 4.81 -11.38
CA VAL A 332 -11.04 4.33 -10.01
C VAL A 332 -12.52 4.39 -9.62
N THR A 333 -13.29 5.27 -10.25
CA THR A 333 -14.72 5.46 -9.98
C THR A 333 -15.61 4.45 -10.69
N GLY A 334 -15.10 3.83 -11.76
CA GLY A 334 -15.81 2.83 -12.57
C GLY A 334 -15.26 1.40 -12.49
N GLY A 335 -14.02 1.24 -12.02
CA GLY A 335 -13.29 -0.04 -12.03
C GLY A 335 -13.56 -0.97 -10.84
N GLY A 336 -14.53 -0.64 -9.98
CA GLY A 336 -14.88 -1.46 -8.81
C GLY A 336 -13.95 -1.28 -7.61
N ALA A 337 -14.27 -2.00 -6.54
CA ALA A 337 -13.50 -1.93 -5.29
C ALA A 337 -12.10 -2.53 -5.43
N GLU A 338 -11.94 -3.53 -6.27
CA GLU A 338 -10.69 -4.25 -6.51
C GLU A 338 -9.63 -3.32 -7.08
N LEU A 339 -10.01 -2.48 -8.04
CA LEU A 339 -9.13 -1.46 -8.62
C LEU A 339 -8.67 -0.46 -7.55
N PHE A 340 -9.60 0.05 -6.73
CA PHE A 340 -9.24 0.97 -5.65
C PHE A 340 -8.33 0.30 -4.61
N LEU A 341 -8.62 -0.93 -4.21
CA LEU A 341 -7.81 -1.69 -3.25
C LEU A 341 -6.39 -1.93 -3.78
N TYR A 342 -6.23 -2.21 -5.08
CA TYR A 342 -4.91 -2.33 -5.70
C TYR A 342 -4.18 -0.96 -5.72
N GLN A 343 -4.79 0.07 -6.25
CA GLN A 343 -4.17 1.39 -6.37
C GLN A 343 -3.80 1.99 -5.02
N SER A 344 -4.62 1.77 -3.99
CA SER A 344 -4.35 2.23 -2.62
C SER A 344 -3.37 1.35 -1.84
N GLY A 345 -3.00 0.17 -2.38
CA GLY A 345 -1.98 -0.71 -1.80
C GLY A 345 -2.48 -1.74 -0.79
N TYR A 346 -3.80 -1.99 -0.74
CA TYR A 346 -4.34 -3.12 0.03
C TYR A 346 -4.17 -4.44 -0.70
N LEU A 347 -4.22 -4.42 -2.03
CA LEU A 347 -3.94 -5.55 -2.89
C LEU A 347 -2.72 -5.28 -3.76
N THR A 348 -2.12 -6.33 -4.26
CA THR A 348 -0.99 -6.31 -5.18
C THR A 348 -1.13 -7.43 -6.20
N ILE A 349 -0.38 -7.38 -7.30
CA ILE A 349 -0.35 -8.45 -8.31
C ILE A 349 0.30 -9.69 -7.67
N LYS A 350 -0.37 -10.85 -7.76
CA LYS A 350 0.16 -12.16 -7.34
C LYS A 350 0.37 -13.11 -8.51
N GLY A 351 -0.24 -12.81 -9.65
CA GLY A 351 -0.12 -13.59 -10.87
C GLY A 351 -0.83 -12.93 -12.04
N TYR A 352 -0.58 -13.47 -13.23
CA TYR A 352 -1.22 -13.06 -14.47
C TYR A 352 -1.38 -14.27 -15.38
N MET A 353 -2.55 -14.43 -15.99
CA MET A 353 -2.83 -15.48 -16.96
C MET A 353 -3.92 -15.01 -17.94
N ASP A 354 -3.63 -15.10 -19.23
CA ASP A 354 -4.60 -14.87 -20.32
C ASP A 354 -5.43 -13.58 -20.20
N GLY A 355 -4.79 -12.46 -19.87
CA GLY A 355 -5.48 -11.16 -19.74
C GLY A 355 -6.11 -10.91 -18.37
N ILE A 356 -5.94 -11.82 -17.41
CA ILE A 356 -6.49 -11.70 -16.07
C ILE A 356 -5.34 -11.58 -15.05
N TYR A 357 -5.33 -10.50 -14.29
CA TYR A 357 -4.51 -10.37 -13.09
C TYR A 357 -5.16 -11.09 -11.91
N LEU A 358 -4.35 -11.78 -11.12
CA LEU A 358 -4.73 -12.29 -9.82
C LEU A 358 -4.16 -11.36 -8.76
N LEU A 359 -5.02 -10.69 -8.02
CA LEU A 359 -4.63 -9.80 -6.93
C LEU A 359 -4.71 -10.52 -5.58
N GLY A 360 -3.88 -10.08 -4.63
CA GLY A 360 -3.91 -10.58 -3.26
C GLY A 360 -3.28 -9.61 -2.28
N ILE A 361 -3.44 -9.85 -0.98
CA ILE A 361 -2.86 -9.01 0.07
C ILE A 361 -1.32 -9.14 0.02
N PRO A 362 -0.57 -8.01 0.01
CA PRO A 362 0.88 -8.07 -0.15
C PRO A 362 1.60 -8.74 1.03
N ASN A 363 1.24 -8.36 2.26
CA ASN A 363 1.99 -8.75 3.44
C ASN A 363 1.16 -8.68 4.73
N TYR A 364 1.80 -9.05 5.84
CA TYR A 364 1.18 -9.13 7.15
C TYR A 364 0.71 -7.78 7.71
N GLU A 365 1.47 -6.69 7.48
CA GLU A 365 1.08 -5.34 7.93
C GLU A 365 -0.23 -4.90 7.30
N VAL A 366 -0.35 -5.04 5.99
CA VAL A 366 -1.54 -4.65 5.22
C VAL A 366 -2.72 -5.56 5.57
N ARG A 367 -2.49 -6.87 5.70
CA ARG A 367 -3.51 -7.83 6.16
C ARG A 367 -4.14 -7.36 7.46
N LYS A 368 -3.32 -7.11 8.45
CA LYS A 368 -3.79 -6.62 9.75
C LYS A 368 -4.53 -5.29 9.67
N ALA A 369 -4.05 -4.35 8.84
CA ALA A 369 -4.70 -3.06 8.63
C ALA A 369 -6.09 -3.22 8.02
N LEU A 370 -6.22 -4.04 6.97
CA LEU A 370 -7.46 -4.30 6.26
C LEU A 370 -8.51 -4.94 7.19
N TYR A 371 -8.14 -6.01 7.87
CA TYR A 371 -9.07 -6.72 8.76
C TYR A 371 -9.49 -5.89 9.99
N LYS A 372 -8.65 -4.95 10.45
CA LYS A 372 -9.06 -3.98 11.48
C LYS A 372 -10.18 -3.04 11.03
N ILE A 373 -10.26 -2.73 9.74
CA ILE A 373 -11.33 -1.92 9.18
C ILE A 373 -12.60 -2.76 8.98
N VAL A 374 -12.42 -4.00 8.54
CA VAL A 374 -13.52 -4.91 8.21
C VAL A 374 -14.25 -5.41 9.47
N LEU A 375 -13.53 -5.72 10.54
CA LEU A 375 -14.13 -6.34 11.73
C LEU A 375 -15.21 -5.48 12.42
N PRO A 376 -15.05 -4.15 12.60
CA PRO A 376 -16.13 -3.30 13.13
C PRO A 376 -17.39 -3.30 12.26
N ALA A 377 -17.24 -3.44 10.93
CA ALA A 377 -18.38 -3.52 10.02
C ALA A 377 -19.16 -4.85 10.15
N LEU A 378 -18.51 -5.90 10.68
CA LEU A 378 -19.15 -7.19 10.96
C LEU A 378 -19.81 -7.28 12.32
N THR A 379 -19.49 -6.39 13.26
CA THR A 379 -19.95 -6.45 14.66
C THR A 379 -20.93 -5.33 15.00
N LEU A 380 -21.80 -5.54 16.00
CA LEU A 380 -22.74 -4.53 16.51
C LEU A 380 -22.16 -3.66 17.63
N LYS A 381 -20.96 -3.98 18.12
CA LYS A 381 -20.34 -3.27 19.25
C LYS A 381 -19.64 -1.99 18.84
N THR A 382 -19.51 -1.08 19.80
CA THR A 382 -18.66 0.11 19.67
C THR A 382 -17.19 -0.30 19.54
N ASN A 383 -16.40 0.48 18.81
CA ASN A 383 -14.97 0.20 18.58
C ASN A 383 -14.18 -0.07 19.86
N ASP A 384 -14.44 0.64 20.97
CA ASP A 384 -13.65 0.50 22.21
C ASP A 384 -13.85 -0.84 22.91
N GLN A 385 -15.07 -1.36 22.93
CA GLN A 385 -15.37 -2.66 23.53
C GLN A 385 -14.78 -3.82 22.71
N VAL A 386 -14.88 -3.71 21.39
CA VAL A 386 -14.30 -4.68 20.46
C VAL A 386 -12.77 -4.71 20.60
N ILE A 387 -12.12 -3.54 20.65
CA ILE A 387 -10.66 -3.42 20.80
C ILE A 387 -10.17 -4.06 22.11
N THR A 388 -10.88 -3.83 23.22
CA THR A 388 -10.50 -4.42 24.52
C THR A 388 -10.56 -5.95 24.48
N THR A 389 -11.66 -6.52 23.96
CA THR A 389 -11.83 -7.98 23.85
C THR A 389 -10.81 -8.59 22.89
N GLN A 390 -10.50 -7.92 21.78
CA GLN A 390 -9.45 -8.32 20.83
C GLN A 390 -8.06 -8.37 21.48
N ASN A 391 -7.70 -7.35 22.25
CA ASN A 391 -6.42 -7.31 22.93
C ASN A 391 -6.30 -8.42 24.00
N MET A 392 -7.37 -8.70 24.72
CA MET A 392 -7.40 -9.81 25.68
C MET A 392 -7.31 -11.16 24.98
N LEU A 393 -7.97 -11.36 23.83
CA LEU A 393 -7.85 -12.57 23.03
C LEU A 393 -6.41 -12.79 22.59
N LEU A 394 -5.77 -11.79 21.98
CA LEU A 394 -4.38 -11.88 21.54
C LEU A 394 -3.42 -12.18 22.70
N TYR A 395 -3.60 -11.51 23.84
CA TYR A 395 -2.78 -11.74 25.03
C TYR A 395 -2.93 -13.17 25.56
N SER A 396 -4.17 -13.67 25.65
CA SER A 396 -4.47 -15.03 26.09
C SER A 396 -3.87 -16.09 25.16
N LEU A 397 -3.95 -15.89 23.83
CA LEU A 397 -3.31 -16.77 22.85
C LEU A 397 -1.78 -16.78 22.98
N LYS A 398 -1.16 -15.63 23.22
CA LYS A 398 0.31 -15.56 23.42
C LYS A 398 0.79 -16.24 24.69
N LEU A 399 -0.07 -16.37 25.69
CA LEU A 399 0.20 -17.07 26.96
C LEU A 399 -0.25 -18.54 26.97
N GLY A 400 -0.97 -18.99 25.94
CA GLY A 400 -1.58 -20.32 25.90
C GLY A 400 -2.76 -20.49 26.89
N ASN A 401 -3.37 -19.38 27.32
CA ASN A 401 -4.53 -19.39 28.22
C ASN A 401 -5.82 -19.62 27.41
N LEU A 402 -6.11 -20.89 27.15
CA LEU A 402 -7.26 -21.30 26.30
C LEU A 402 -8.62 -20.91 26.90
N PRO A 403 -8.91 -21.09 28.19
CA PRO A 403 -10.22 -20.72 28.75
C PRO A 403 -10.56 -19.26 28.52
N GLU A 404 -9.64 -18.31 28.74
CA GLU A 404 -9.87 -16.91 28.55
C GLU A 404 -9.89 -16.54 27.04
N ALA A 405 -9.04 -17.19 26.22
CA ALA A 405 -9.07 -17.01 24.76
C ALA A 405 -10.44 -17.42 24.17
N MET A 406 -10.97 -18.57 24.55
CA MET A 406 -12.27 -19.06 24.07
C MET A 406 -13.44 -18.20 24.58
N LYS A 407 -13.37 -17.68 25.80
CA LYS A 407 -14.34 -16.72 26.33
C LYS A 407 -14.38 -15.43 25.51
N CYS A 408 -13.21 -14.87 25.20
CA CYS A 408 -13.11 -13.68 24.33
C CYS A 408 -13.61 -13.98 22.92
N LEU A 409 -13.25 -15.12 22.35
CA LEU A 409 -13.67 -15.56 21.02
C LEU A 409 -15.20 -15.71 20.95
N LYS A 410 -15.79 -16.37 21.94
CA LYS A 410 -17.25 -16.51 22.07
C LYS A 410 -17.96 -15.14 22.10
N ALA A 411 -17.41 -14.18 22.86
CA ALA A 411 -17.96 -12.84 22.93
C ALA A 411 -17.89 -12.10 21.59
N LEU A 412 -16.77 -12.23 20.85
CA LEU A 412 -16.61 -11.58 19.53
C LEU A 412 -17.50 -12.20 18.45
N ILE A 413 -17.68 -13.53 18.46
CA ILE A 413 -18.58 -14.21 17.51
C ILE A 413 -20.04 -13.85 17.77
N ALA A 414 -20.45 -13.80 19.04
CA ALA A 414 -21.83 -13.49 19.43
C ALA A 414 -22.29 -12.08 19.01
N ASP A 415 -21.35 -11.18 18.73
CA ASP A 415 -21.65 -9.81 18.28
C ASP A 415 -21.88 -9.68 16.77
N VAL A 416 -21.68 -10.74 15.99
CA VAL A 416 -21.91 -10.72 14.55
C VAL A 416 -23.41 -10.89 14.28
N PRO A 417 -24.09 -9.89 13.66
CA PRO A 417 -25.55 -9.93 13.47
C PRO A 417 -25.99 -11.11 12.60
N TYR A 418 -27.01 -11.83 13.03
CA TYR A 418 -27.68 -12.86 12.22
C TYR A 418 -28.32 -12.27 10.94
N SER A 419 -28.73 -11.00 10.98
CA SER A 419 -29.42 -10.31 9.89
C SER A 419 -28.53 -9.83 8.74
N ASN A 420 -27.24 -10.08 8.77
CA ASN A 420 -26.36 -9.78 7.64
C ASN A 420 -26.74 -10.69 6.46
N LYS A 421 -27.53 -10.15 5.51
CA LYS A 421 -28.18 -10.89 4.41
C LYS A 421 -27.24 -11.73 3.56
N LYS A 422 -25.98 -11.34 3.43
CA LYS A 422 -25.01 -12.10 2.62
C LYS A 422 -24.30 -13.19 3.42
N LEU A 423 -24.01 -12.95 4.70
CA LEU A 423 -23.57 -14.03 5.59
C LEU A 423 -24.68 -15.08 5.74
N ALA A 424 -25.96 -14.67 5.68
CA ALA A 424 -27.11 -15.58 5.74
C ALA A 424 -27.24 -16.49 4.51
N SER A 425 -26.67 -16.12 3.36
CA SER A 425 -26.67 -16.94 2.14
C SER A 425 -25.52 -17.96 2.06
N MET A 426 -24.56 -17.88 2.98
CA MET A 426 -23.43 -18.80 3.05
C MET A 426 -23.79 -20.07 3.83
N ASP A 427 -23.11 -21.18 3.51
CA ASP A 427 -23.07 -22.32 4.39
C ASP A 427 -22.59 -21.93 5.78
N MET A 428 -23.19 -22.50 6.84
CA MET A 428 -22.95 -22.05 8.21
C MET A 428 -21.49 -22.28 8.65
N GLU A 429 -20.88 -23.38 8.24
CA GLU A 429 -19.49 -23.69 8.55
C GLU A 429 -18.53 -22.70 7.87
N GLU A 430 -18.78 -22.41 6.60
CA GLU A 430 -18.04 -21.41 5.83
C GLU A 430 -18.19 -20.01 6.45
N ARG A 431 -19.40 -19.64 6.89
CA ARG A 431 -19.65 -18.38 7.60
C ARG A 431 -18.82 -18.26 8.87
N TYR A 432 -18.77 -19.28 9.70
CA TYR A 432 -17.96 -19.27 10.92
C TYR A 432 -16.46 -19.22 10.61
N ARG A 433 -16.01 -19.95 9.60
CA ARG A 433 -14.62 -19.94 9.16
C ARG A 433 -14.19 -18.52 8.73
N LEU A 434 -15.05 -17.82 8.02
CA LEU A 434 -14.84 -16.42 7.63
C LEU A 434 -14.78 -15.48 8.84
N ILE A 435 -15.72 -15.59 9.77
CA ILE A 435 -15.77 -14.77 10.99
C ILE A 435 -14.51 -15.00 11.83
N LEU A 436 -14.15 -16.24 12.09
CA LEU A 436 -12.98 -16.61 12.89
C LEU A 436 -11.68 -16.12 12.25
N SER A 437 -11.50 -16.35 10.96
CA SER A 437 -10.32 -15.87 10.23
C SER A 437 -10.20 -14.34 10.28
N THR A 438 -11.32 -13.63 10.18
CA THR A 438 -11.37 -12.18 10.31
C THR A 438 -10.93 -11.72 11.71
N ILE A 439 -11.47 -12.32 12.75
CA ILE A 439 -11.11 -11.99 14.14
C ILE A 439 -9.60 -12.20 14.35
N PHE A 440 -9.07 -13.38 13.99
CA PHE A 440 -7.65 -13.68 14.21
C PHE A 440 -6.71 -12.80 13.39
N ASN A 441 -7.05 -12.50 12.14
CA ASN A 441 -6.27 -11.56 11.31
C ASN A 441 -6.32 -10.14 11.88
N ALA A 442 -7.49 -9.65 12.32
CA ALA A 442 -7.64 -8.31 12.89
C ALA A 442 -6.81 -8.10 14.17
N ILE A 443 -6.72 -9.12 15.03
CA ILE A 443 -5.88 -9.06 16.23
C ILE A 443 -4.39 -9.23 15.90
N GLY A 444 -4.06 -9.65 14.68
CA GLY A 444 -2.69 -9.75 14.19
C GLY A 444 -2.06 -11.11 14.42
N CYS A 445 -2.83 -12.18 14.38
CA CYS A 445 -2.32 -13.53 14.19
C CYS A 445 -2.03 -13.78 12.71
N ARG A 446 -1.06 -14.65 12.41
CA ARG A 446 -0.94 -15.23 11.08
C ARG A 446 -1.97 -16.35 10.99
N VAL A 447 -2.82 -16.31 9.98
CA VAL A 447 -3.91 -17.25 9.78
C VAL A 447 -3.79 -17.90 8.41
N GLU A 448 -3.89 -19.23 8.39
CA GLU A 448 -4.01 -19.99 7.16
C GLU A 448 -5.31 -20.81 7.24
N VAL A 449 -6.21 -20.60 6.28
CA VAL A 449 -7.53 -21.25 6.22
C VAL A 449 -7.46 -22.36 5.20
N GLU A 450 -8.15 -23.50 5.48
CA GLU A 450 -8.20 -24.65 4.59
C GLU A 450 -6.83 -25.20 4.16
N LYS A 451 -5.89 -25.26 5.11
CA LYS A 451 -4.53 -25.71 4.85
C LYS A 451 -4.49 -27.18 4.41
N MET A 452 -4.03 -27.40 3.18
CA MET A 452 -3.82 -28.74 2.65
C MET A 452 -2.57 -29.37 3.27
N ILE A 453 -2.71 -30.58 3.76
CA ILE A 453 -1.61 -31.43 4.25
C ILE A 453 -1.71 -32.83 3.65
N ALA A 454 -0.69 -33.66 3.81
CA ALA A 454 -0.66 -35.00 3.21
C ALA A 454 -1.84 -35.91 3.61
N THR A 455 -2.41 -35.71 4.81
CA THR A 455 -3.48 -36.55 5.37
C THR A 455 -4.87 -35.93 5.24
N GLY A 456 -4.98 -34.69 4.75
CA GLY A 456 -6.27 -34.02 4.59
C GLY A 456 -6.16 -32.49 4.53
N ARG A 457 -7.22 -31.81 4.97
CA ARG A 457 -7.33 -30.36 4.98
C ARG A 457 -7.68 -29.91 6.39
N ILE A 458 -6.86 -29.03 6.96
CA ILE A 458 -7.08 -28.39 8.26
C ILE A 458 -7.97 -27.17 8.04
N ASP A 459 -9.01 -26.98 8.85
CA ASP A 459 -9.90 -25.82 8.68
C ASP A 459 -9.19 -24.50 8.92
N MET A 460 -8.35 -24.42 9.97
CA MET A 460 -7.62 -23.20 10.26
C MET A 460 -6.35 -23.45 11.07
N VAL A 461 -5.27 -22.77 10.70
CA VAL A 461 -4.03 -22.68 11.49
C VAL A 461 -3.84 -21.24 11.92
N VAL A 462 -3.65 -21.00 13.23
CA VAL A 462 -3.45 -19.67 13.81
C VAL A 462 -2.11 -19.63 14.52
N GLU A 463 -1.22 -18.76 14.05
CA GLU A 463 0.14 -18.64 14.59
C GLU A 463 0.30 -17.36 15.39
N VAL A 464 0.89 -17.49 16.58
CA VAL A 464 1.36 -16.40 17.42
C VAL A 464 2.82 -16.62 17.82
N THR A 465 3.41 -15.70 18.58
CA THR A 465 4.85 -15.71 18.90
C THR A 465 5.34 -17.06 19.46
N ASN A 466 4.59 -17.66 20.37
CA ASN A 466 5.04 -18.85 21.13
C ASN A 466 4.22 -20.11 20.82
N PHE A 467 3.12 -19.98 20.05
CA PHE A 467 2.19 -21.07 19.83
C PHE A 467 1.73 -21.17 18.40
N ILE A 468 1.44 -22.38 17.96
CA ILE A 468 0.68 -22.70 16.74
C ILE A 468 -0.61 -23.39 17.18
N TYR A 469 -1.74 -22.80 16.84
CA TYR A 469 -3.06 -23.37 17.09
C TYR A 469 -3.58 -24.00 15.81
N VAL A 470 -3.89 -25.29 15.86
CA VAL A 470 -4.48 -26.06 14.77
C VAL A 470 -5.95 -26.27 15.12
N LEU A 471 -6.86 -25.70 14.35
CA LEU A 471 -8.29 -25.70 14.62
C LEU A 471 -9.05 -26.58 13.63
N GLU A 472 -9.94 -27.41 14.14
CA GLU A 472 -10.98 -28.10 13.38
C GLU A 472 -12.34 -27.63 13.87
N LEU A 473 -13.23 -27.28 12.94
CA LEU A 473 -14.53 -26.68 13.20
C LEU A 473 -15.63 -27.67 12.84
N LYS A 474 -16.58 -27.90 13.73
CA LYS A 474 -17.78 -28.71 13.46
C LYS A 474 -19.02 -28.00 13.98
N LEU A 475 -20.10 -28.12 13.25
CA LEU A 475 -21.42 -27.68 13.71
C LEU A 475 -22.01 -28.71 14.70
N SER A 476 -22.84 -28.22 15.63
CA SER A 476 -23.51 -29.08 16.63
C SER A 476 -24.33 -30.20 15.99
N ASN A 477 -24.99 -29.93 14.85
CA ASN A 477 -25.75 -30.93 14.10
C ASN A 477 -24.87 -31.89 13.28
N ASN A 478 -23.54 -31.63 13.21
CA ASN A 478 -22.58 -32.44 12.45
C ASN A 478 -21.55 -33.13 13.38
N GLY A 479 -22.00 -33.55 14.54
CA GLY A 479 -21.22 -34.30 15.53
C GLY A 479 -20.39 -33.45 16.50
N GLY A 480 -20.41 -32.13 16.36
CA GLY A 480 -19.84 -31.18 17.34
C GLY A 480 -18.36 -31.41 17.66
N VAL A 481 -18.00 -31.16 18.92
CA VAL A 481 -16.60 -31.24 19.40
C VAL A 481 -16.00 -32.64 19.30
N ASP A 482 -16.80 -33.69 19.48
CA ASP A 482 -16.32 -35.07 19.46
C ASP A 482 -15.93 -35.50 18.03
N ALA A 483 -16.74 -35.15 17.02
CA ALA A 483 -16.41 -35.43 15.62
C ALA A 483 -15.15 -34.62 15.16
N ALA A 484 -14.99 -33.40 15.63
CA ALA A 484 -13.80 -32.62 15.38
C ALA A 484 -12.54 -33.27 15.98
N GLU A 485 -12.63 -33.74 17.25
CA GLU A 485 -11.55 -34.45 17.93
C GLU A 485 -11.15 -35.73 17.21
N GLU A 486 -12.12 -36.56 16.84
CA GLU A 486 -11.88 -37.80 16.09
C GLU A 486 -11.19 -37.54 14.75
N GLN A 487 -11.65 -36.55 13.99
CA GLN A 487 -11.05 -36.18 12.72
C GLN A 487 -9.60 -35.71 12.89
N MET A 488 -9.32 -34.86 13.87
CA MET A 488 -7.97 -34.35 14.15
C MET A 488 -7.00 -35.48 14.51
N LYS A 489 -7.42 -36.43 15.34
CA LYS A 489 -6.62 -37.61 15.71
C LYS A 489 -6.38 -38.53 14.51
N ALA A 490 -7.43 -38.88 13.77
CA ALA A 490 -7.34 -39.75 12.61
C ALA A 490 -6.45 -39.18 11.50
N LYS A 491 -6.47 -37.86 11.29
CA LYS A 491 -5.70 -37.15 10.26
C LYS A 491 -4.35 -36.61 10.75
N GLN A 492 -4.05 -36.74 12.03
CA GLN A 492 -2.78 -36.27 12.65
C GLN A 492 -2.45 -34.82 12.30
N TYR A 493 -3.38 -33.91 12.44
CA TYR A 493 -3.29 -32.52 11.99
C TYR A 493 -2.15 -31.70 12.65
N ALA A 494 -1.65 -32.11 13.81
CA ALA A 494 -0.52 -31.48 14.48
C ALA A 494 0.86 -31.94 13.94
N GLU A 495 0.95 -33.05 13.20
CA GLU A 495 2.22 -33.64 12.75
C GLU A 495 3.08 -32.66 11.91
N PRO A 496 2.53 -31.91 10.93
CA PRO A 496 3.34 -31.00 10.11
C PRO A 496 4.06 -29.91 10.88
N PHE A 497 3.62 -29.65 12.11
CA PHE A 497 4.13 -28.56 12.95
C PHE A 497 5.09 -29.01 14.04
N LYS A 498 5.31 -30.32 14.23
CA LYS A 498 6.18 -30.86 15.31
C LYS A 498 7.64 -30.44 15.22
N ALA A 499 8.12 -30.07 14.03
CA ALA A 499 9.48 -29.57 13.85
C ALA A 499 9.62 -28.08 14.22
N ASP A 500 8.53 -27.35 14.43
CA ASP A 500 8.55 -25.95 14.85
C ASP A 500 8.98 -25.82 16.32
N LYS A 501 9.73 -24.77 16.64
CA LYS A 501 10.18 -24.48 18.00
C LYS A 501 9.04 -24.04 18.94
N ARG A 502 7.92 -23.61 18.39
CA ARG A 502 6.73 -23.16 19.12
C ARG A 502 5.91 -24.35 19.61
N LYS A 503 5.17 -24.14 20.70
CA LYS A 503 4.23 -25.16 21.19
C LYS A 503 3.03 -25.26 20.24
N VAL A 504 2.74 -26.46 19.77
CA VAL A 504 1.56 -26.76 18.95
C VAL A 504 0.41 -27.15 19.87
N ILE A 505 -0.75 -26.54 19.67
CA ILE A 505 -2.00 -26.81 20.38
C ILE A 505 -3.08 -27.14 19.36
N ALA A 506 -3.63 -28.32 19.43
CA ALA A 506 -4.73 -28.76 18.58
C ALA A 506 -6.07 -28.51 19.28
N LEU A 507 -7.01 -27.85 18.60
CA LEU A 507 -8.30 -27.43 19.17
C LEU A 507 -9.47 -27.92 18.32
N ALA A 508 -10.28 -28.79 18.88
CA ALA A 508 -11.60 -29.14 18.39
C ALA A 508 -12.61 -28.06 18.83
N ILE A 509 -13.34 -27.45 17.89
CA ILE A 509 -14.28 -26.36 18.16
C ILE A 509 -15.66 -26.72 17.65
N GLU A 510 -16.66 -26.62 18.53
CA GLU A 510 -18.07 -26.76 18.20
C GLU A 510 -18.75 -25.43 18.06
N LEU A 511 -19.49 -25.26 16.96
CA LEU A 511 -20.21 -24.06 16.58
C LEU A 511 -21.70 -24.38 16.44
N ASP A 512 -22.54 -23.44 16.86
CA ASP A 512 -23.99 -23.57 16.80
C ASP A 512 -24.51 -23.56 15.35
N ASP A 513 -25.31 -24.53 14.98
CA ASP A 513 -25.88 -24.69 13.65
C ASP A 513 -26.97 -23.66 13.29
N LYS A 514 -27.44 -22.89 14.28
CA LYS A 514 -28.43 -21.80 14.15
C LYS A 514 -27.80 -20.40 14.21
N GLY A 515 -26.47 -20.32 14.24
CA GLY A 515 -25.75 -19.06 14.21
C GLY A 515 -25.56 -18.37 15.57
N LYS A 516 -25.75 -19.06 16.71
CA LYS A 516 -25.62 -18.48 18.06
C LYS A 516 -24.17 -18.38 18.54
N GLY A 517 -23.19 -18.89 17.77
CA GLY A 517 -21.77 -18.75 18.06
C GLY A 517 -21.09 -20.02 18.57
N LEU A 518 -20.04 -19.86 19.40
CA LEU A 518 -19.24 -20.94 19.94
C LEU A 518 -19.98 -21.67 21.06
N VAL A 519 -20.18 -22.97 20.91
CA VAL A 519 -20.87 -23.86 21.86
C VAL A 519 -19.87 -24.50 22.82
N GLY A 520 -18.86 -25.18 22.29
CA GLY A 520 -17.87 -25.92 23.04
C GLY A 520 -16.49 -25.97 22.37
N TRP A 521 -15.50 -26.43 23.11
CA TRP A 521 -14.16 -26.65 22.61
C TRP A 521 -13.41 -27.68 23.46
N LYS A 522 -12.37 -28.30 22.85
CA LYS A 522 -11.51 -29.28 23.53
C LYS A 522 -10.09 -29.20 22.98
N GLU A 523 -9.08 -29.27 23.84
CA GLU A 523 -7.68 -29.50 23.47
C GLU A 523 -7.49 -30.99 23.15
N VAL A 524 -6.88 -31.33 22.02
CA VAL A 524 -6.76 -32.66 21.43
C VAL A 524 -5.35 -33.23 21.60
#